data_ac58a71a1edc46b7df58e5cb03f83d69
#
_entry.id   ac58a71a1edc46b7df58e5cb03f83d69
#
_cell.length_a   1.000
_cell.length_b   1.000
_cell.length_c   1.000
_cell.angle_alpha   90.00
_cell.angle_beta   90.00
_cell.angle_gamma   90.00
#
_symmetry.space_group_name_H-M   'P 1'
#
loop_
_entity.id
_entity.type
_entity.pdbx_description
1 polymer ?
#
loop_
_entity_poly.entity_id
_entity_poly.type
_entity_poly.pdbx_seq_one_letter_code
_entity_poly.pdbx_strand_id
1 'polypeptide(L)'
;GARGLPDDFILELEKQFGFDKPPVERFFNMIWSYIFFDFGESYFRSISVVDLVIEKLPVSISLGLWTTLLAYFISIPLGIRKAVSDGSKFDTWTSGAIIVGYAIPGFLFAIILLVLFSGGSFLKIFPIRGLTSENWESLSFFGKILDYFWHISLPVIASSIAGFATLTPVSYTHLRA
;
A
#
# COMPACT_ATOMS: atom_id res chain seq x y z
N GLY A 1 22.95 9.36 -20.98
CA GLY A 1 24.30 9.48 -20.57
C GLY A 1 24.46 10.16 -19.23
N ALA A 2 25.14 9.51 -18.30
CA ALA A 2 25.53 10.05 -17.00
C ALA A 2 26.64 11.09 -17.18
N ARG A 3 26.29 12.28 -17.67
CA ARG A 3 27.22 13.40 -17.72
C ARG A 3 27.54 13.83 -16.29
N GLY A 4 28.75 13.51 -15.83
CA GLY A 4 29.29 13.95 -14.54
C GLY A 4 29.72 12.84 -13.57
N LEU A 5 29.56 11.55 -13.89
CA LEU A 5 30.16 10.48 -13.12
C LEU A 5 31.57 10.15 -13.67
N PRO A 6 32.54 9.84 -12.80
CA PRO A 6 33.85 9.34 -13.21
C PRO A 6 33.71 8.05 -14.02
N ASP A 7 34.54 7.86 -15.04
CA ASP A 7 34.48 6.70 -15.92
C ASP A 7 34.69 5.37 -15.14
N ASP A 8 35.55 5.38 -14.13
CA ASP A 8 35.79 4.23 -13.24
C ASP A 8 34.51 3.79 -12.51
N PHE A 9 33.69 4.75 -12.10
CA PHE A 9 32.43 4.48 -11.42
C PHE A 9 31.35 3.94 -12.38
N ILE A 10 31.37 4.40 -13.63
CA ILE A 10 30.49 3.83 -14.68
C ILE A 10 30.83 2.38 -14.95
N LEU A 11 32.12 2.05 -15.07
CA LEU A 11 32.59 0.68 -15.27
C LEU A 11 32.26 -0.24 -14.09
N GLU A 12 32.32 0.29 -12.87
CA GLU A 12 31.94 -0.47 -11.68
C GLU A 12 30.44 -0.78 -11.68
N LEU A 13 29.59 0.20 -12.03
CA LEU A 13 28.14 0.01 -12.18
C LEU A 13 27.81 -0.99 -13.30
N GLU A 14 28.48 -0.91 -14.44
CA GLU A 14 28.28 -1.86 -15.55
C GLU A 14 28.59 -3.30 -15.13
N LYS A 15 29.66 -3.51 -14.36
CA LYS A 15 29.98 -4.83 -13.80
C LYS A 15 29.00 -5.27 -12.74
N GLN A 16 28.60 -4.38 -11.84
CA GLN A 16 27.67 -4.69 -10.77
C GLN A 16 26.30 -5.13 -11.30
N PHE A 17 25.82 -4.50 -12.37
CA PHE A 17 24.55 -4.84 -13.01
C PHE A 17 24.70 -5.81 -14.19
N GLY A 18 25.92 -6.30 -14.44
CA GLY A 18 26.20 -7.26 -15.51
C GLY A 18 25.99 -6.70 -16.91
N PHE A 19 26.04 -5.39 -17.10
CA PHE A 19 25.90 -4.75 -18.42
C PHE A 19 27.10 -4.99 -19.33
N ASP A 20 28.21 -5.45 -18.77
CA ASP A 20 29.41 -5.93 -19.47
C ASP A 20 29.19 -7.28 -20.19
N LYS A 21 28.12 -8.00 -19.89
CA LYS A 21 27.82 -9.32 -20.45
C LYS A 21 26.84 -9.26 -21.62
N PRO A 22 26.89 -10.22 -22.55
CA PRO A 22 25.91 -10.36 -23.63
C PRO A 22 24.48 -10.46 -23.08
N PRO A 23 23.47 -9.87 -23.78
CA PRO A 23 22.09 -9.83 -23.30
C PRO A 23 21.49 -11.17 -22.93
N VAL A 24 21.81 -12.22 -23.70
CA VAL A 24 21.30 -13.59 -23.49
C VAL A 24 21.86 -14.17 -22.19
N GLU A 25 23.19 -14.04 -21.99
CA GLU A 25 23.86 -14.52 -20.78
C GLU A 25 23.33 -13.79 -19.55
N ARG A 26 23.18 -12.46 -19.64
CA ARG A 26 22.62 -11.64 -18.58
C ARG A 26 21.20 -12.06 -18.20
N PHE A 27 20.37 -12.38 -19.20
CA PHE A 27 19.01 -12.87 -18.96
C PHE A 27 19.00 -14.18 -18.17
N PHE A 28 19.79 -15.17 -18.59
CA PHE A 28 19.84 -16.46 -17.89
C PHE A 28 20.44 -16.33 -16.49
N ASN A 29 21.47 -15.52 -16.31
CA ASN A 29 22.05 -15.26 -14.99
C ASN A 29 21.01 -14.60 -14.06
N MET A 30 20.26 -13.61 -14.55
CA MET A 30 19.19 -12.95 -13.80
C MET A 30 18.10 -13.95 -13.38
N ILE A 31 17.62 -14.78 -14.31
CA ILE A 31 16.59 -15.79 -13.98
C ILE A 31 17.13 -16.80 -12.96
N TRP A 32 18.38 -17.23 -13.12
CA TRP A 32 19.02 -18.15 -12.17
C TRP A 32 19.09 -17.54 -10.76
N SER A 33 19.61 -16.33 -10.65
CA SER A 33 19.67 -15.61 -9.37
C SER A 33 18.28 -15.44 -8.74
N TYR A 34 17.27 -15.12 -9.52
CA TYR A 34 15.90 -14.95 -9.03
C TYR A 34 15.27 -16.25 -8.52
N ILE A 35 15.55 -17.38 -9.15
CA ILE A 35 15.09 -18.71 -8.68
C ILE A 35 15.64 -19.01 -7.28
N PHE A 36 16.86 -18.56 -6.98
CA PHE A 36 17.50 -18.76 -5.68
C PHE A 36 17.33 -17.57 -4.72
N PHE A 37 16.43 -16.62 -5.03
CA PHE A 37 16.18 -15.41 -4.24
C PHE A 37 17.41 -14.52 -4.05
N ASP A 38 18.38 -14.62 -4.95
CA ASP A 38 19.54 -13.72 -5.00
C ASP A 38 19.18 -12.51 -5.89
N PHE A 39 18.67 -11.45 -5.27
CA PHE A 39 18.33 -10.19 -5.96
C PHE A 39 19.45 -9.16 -5.90
N GLY A 40 20.62 -9.54 -5.36
CA GLY A 40 21.77 -8.66 -5.19
C GLY A 40 21.56 -7.62 -4.08
N GLU A 41 22.36 -6.56 -4.14
CA GLU A 41 22.33 -5.46 -3.19
C GLU A 41 21.58 -4.24 -3.72
N SER A 42 20.92 -3.52 -2.84
CA SER A 42 20.27 -2.26 -3.15
C SER A 42 21.32 -1.17 -3.36
N TYR A 43 21.37 -0.61 -4.56
CA TYR A 43 22.30 0.48 -4.90
C TYR A 43 22.23 1.68 -3.95
N PHE A 44 21.02 2.06 -3.52
CA PHE A 44 20.82 3.24 -2.66
C PHE A 44 21.02 2.98 -1.17
N ARG A 45 21.01 1.74 -0.71
CA ARG A 45 21.03 1.41 0.70
C ARG A 45 22.20 0.50 1.11
N SER A 46 22.93 -0.06 0.14
CA SER A 46 24.08 -0.97 0.37
C SER A 46 23.73 -2.13 1.31
N ILE A 47 22.52 -2.65 1.19
CA ILE A 47 22.01 -3.83 1.91
C ILE A 47 21.38 -4.78 0.90
N SER A 48 21.31 -6.07 1.24
CA SER A 48 20.64 -7.08 0.42
C SER A 48 19.19 -6.65 0.11
N VAL A 49 18.77 -6.84 -1.14
CA VAL A 49 17.37 -6.60 -1.56
C VAL A 49 16.42 -7.49 -0.77
N VAL A 50 16.82 -8.74 -0.47
CA VAL A 50 16.02 -9.67 0.34
C VAL A 50 15.77 -9.10 1.74
N ASP A 51 16.82 -8.61 2.40
CA ASP A 51 16.69 -8.01 3.73
C ASP A 51 15.80 -6.78 3.71
N LEU A 52 15.93 -5.94 2.66
CA LEU A 52 15.07 -4.78 2.48
C LEU A 52 13.60 -5.18 2.30
N VAL A 53 13.34 -6.24 1.53
CA VAL A 53 11.99 -6.78 1.33
C VAL A 53 11.44 -7.29 2.65
N ILE A 54 12.20 -8.10 3.39
CA ILE A 54 11.80 -8.67 4.69
C ILE A 54 11.51 -7.54 5.70
N GLU A 55 12.34 -6.50 5.73
CA GLU A 55 12.12 -5.32 6.60
C GLU A 55 10.78 -4.63 6.31
N LYS A 56 10.36 -4.56 5.04
CA LYS A 56 9.13 -3.86 4.63
C LYS A 56 7.89 -4.74 4.57
N LEU A 57 8.06 -6.08 4.54
CA LEU A 57 6.95 -7.03 4.49
C LEU A 57 5.89 -6.81 5.58
N PRO A 58 6.22 -6.62 6.87
CA PRO A 58 5.22 -6.43 7.91
C PRO A 58 4.27 -5.25 7.63
N VAL A 59 4.82 -4.14 7.12
CA VAL A 59 4.03 -2.97 6.74
C VAL A 59 3.12 -3.29 5.57
N SER A 60 3.68 -3.87 4.51
CA SER A 60 2.94 -4.19 3.28
C SER A 60 1.83 -5.21 3.53
N ILE A 61 2.11 -6.27 4.30
CA ILE A 61 1.12 -7.28 4.68
C ILE A 61 0.03 -6.66 5.55
N SER A 62 0.39 -5.86 6.56
CA SER A 62 -0.58 -5.19 7.43
C SER A 62 -1.53 -4.31 6.63
N LEU A 63 -1.01 -3.43 5.80
CA LEU A 63 -1.83 -2.53 4.99
C LEU A 63 -2.67 -3.29 3.97
N GLY A 64 -2.09 -4.22 3.23
CA GLY A 64 -2.80 -5.03 2.24
C GLY A 64 -3.93 -5.86 2.85
N LEU A 65 -3.66 -6.54 3.96
CA LEU A 65 -4.65 -7.37 4.65
C LEU A 65 -5.83 -6.52 5.15
N TRP A 66 -5.57 -5.49 5.94
CA TRP A 66 -6.63 -4.70 6.56
C TRP A 66 -7.40 -3.86 5.53
N THR A 67 -6.73 -3.32 4.52
CA THR A 67 -7.40 -2.62 3.41
C THR A 67 -8.35 -3.55 2.67
N THR A 68 -7.91 -4.77 2.35
CA THR A 68 -8.73 -5.78 1.66
C THR A 68 -9.91 -6.20 2.54
N LEU A 69 -9.67 -6.54 3.80
CA LEU A 69 -10.73 -6.92 4.72
C LEU A 69 -11.78 -5.81 4.88
N LEU A 70 -11.34 -4.57 5.11
CA LEU A 70 -12.23 -3.43 5.26
C LEU A 70 -13.04 -3.18 3.98
N ALA A 71 -12.39 -3.26 2.81
CA ALA A 71 -13.07 -3.11 1.53
C ALA A 71 -14.17 -4.17 1.34
N TYR A 72 -13.89 -5.44 1.61
CA TYR A 72 -14.88 -6.50 1.49
C TYR A 72 -16.00 -6.40 2.53
N PHE A 73 -15.68 -6.14 3.79
CA PHE A 73 -16.67 -6.01 4.86
C PHE A 73 -17.66 -4.87 4.62
N ILE A 74 -17.26 -3.81 3.94
CA ILE A 74 -18.14 -2.69 3.62
C ILE A 74 -18.80 -2.90 2.25
N SER A 75 -18.03 -3.22 1.21
CA SER A 75 -18.54 -3.25 -0.17
C SER A 75 -19.54 -4.35 -0.42
N ILE A 76 -19.35 -5.55 0.16
CA ILE A 76 -20.29 -6.67 -0.06
C ILE A 76 -21.66 -6.39 0.55
N PRO A 77 -21.78 -6.07 1.86
CA PRO A 77 -23.10 -5.74 2.42
C PRO A 77 -23.76 -4.52 1.78
N LEU A 78 -22.95 -3.51 1.43
CA LEU A 78 -23.44 -2.31 0.77
C LEU A 78 -23.96 -2.65 -0.64
N GLY A 79 -23.24 -3.45 -1.42
CA GLY A 79 -23.65 -3.91 -2.75
C GLY A 79 -24.94 -4.73 -2.69
N ILE A 80 -25.05 -5.67 -1.75
CA ILE A 80 -26.27 -6.45 -1.52
C ILE A 80 -27.46 -5.53 -1.22
N ARG A 81 -27.29 -4.61 -0.26
CA ARG A 81 -28.35 -3.69 0.13
C ARG A 81 -28.78 -2.76 -1.02
N LYS A 82 -27.83 -2.32 -1.83
CA LYS A 82 -28.12 -1.52 -3.03
C LYS A 82 -28.91 -2.32 -4.07
N ALA A 83 -28.54 -3.58 -4.33
CA ALA A 83 -29.23 -4.46 -5.29
C ALA A 83 -30.68 -4.73 -4.86
N VAL A 84 -30.93 -4.96 -3.57
CA VAL A 84 -32.28 -5.17 -3.03
C VAL A 84 -33.12 -3.89 -3.03
N SER A 85 -32.51 -2.72 -2.94
CA SER A 85 -33.18 -1.41 -2.90
C SER A 85 -32.89 -0.55 -4.13
N ASP A 86 -32.76 -1.19 -5.30
CA ASP A 86 -32.48 -0.56 -6.57
C ASP A 86 -33.46 0.60 -6.88
N GLY A 87 -32.94 1.72 -7.37
CA GLY A 87 -33.70 2.93 -7.67
C GLY A 87 -34.19 3.71 -6.44
N SER A 88 -33.92 3.25 -5.23
CA SER A 88 -34.27 3.96 -3.98
C SER A 88 -33.38 5.18 -3.73
N LYS A 89 -33.82 6.05 -2.80
CA LYS A 89 -32.99 7.18 -2.33
C LYS A 89 -31.64 6.69 -1.76
N PHE A 90 -31.65 5.55 -1.06
CA PHE A 90 -30.43 4.96 -0.50
C PHE A 90 -29.45 4.56 -1.63
N ASP A 91 -29.94 3.90 -2.68
CA ASP A 91 -29.12 3.54 -3.83
C ASP A 91 -28.54 4.77 -4.54
N THR A 92 -29.36 5.79 -4.80
CA THR A 92 -28.94 7.04 -5.43
C THR A 92 -27.86 7.77 -4.61
N TRP A 93 -28.07 7.96 -3.30
CA TRP A 93 -27.13 8.67 -2.45
C TRP A 93 -25.81 7.91 -2.27
N THR A 94 -25.87 6.60 -2.07
CA THR A 94 -24.65 5.78 -1.96
C THR A 94 -23.87 5.70 -3.27
N SER A 95 -24.55 5.66 -4.40
CA SER A 95 -23.90 5.77 -5.72
C SER A 95 -23.19 7.10 -5.90
N GLY A 96 -23.83 8.20 -5.53
CA GLY A 96 -23.21 9.52 -5.56
C GLY A 96 -21.98 9.62 -4.66
N ALA A 97 -22.04 9.10 -3.43
CA ALA A 97 -20.91 9.07 -2.50
C ALA A 97 -19.73 8.23 -3.03
N ILE A 98 -20.02 7.08 -3.66
CA ILE A 98 -19.01 6.22 -4.29
C ILE A 98 -18.33 6.95 -5.46
N ILE A 99 -19.10 7.62 -6.32
CA ILE A 99 -18.57 8.37 -7.46
C ILE A 99 -17.65 9.51 -6.98
N VAL A 100 -18.07 10.26 -5.96
CA VAL A 100 -17.25 11.32 -5.37
C VAL A 100 -15.97 10.74 -4.76
N GLY A 101 -16.07 9.64 -4.02
CA GLY A 101 -14.90 8.97 -3.45
C GLY A 101 -13.93 8.45 -4.52
N TYR A 102 -14.45 7.96 -5.64
CA TYR A 102 -13.63 7.50 -6.77
C TYR A 102 -12.94 8.64 -7.52
N ALA A 103 -13.57 9.81 -7.59
CA ALA A 103 -13.02 10.99 -8.25
C ALA A 103 -11.81 11.59 -7.52
N ILE A 104 -11.67 11.33 -6.21
CA ILE A 104 -10.55 11.83 -5.43
C ILE A 104 -9.37 10.85 -5.56
N PRO A 105 -8.20 11.28 -6.11
CA PRO A 105 -7.01 10.45 -6.12
C PRO A 105 -6.64 9.97 -4.70
N GLY A 106 -6.43 8.65 -4.54
CA GLY A 106 -6.21 8.06 -3.21
C GLY A 106 -5.06 8.69 -2.43
N PHE A 107 -3.97 9.08 -3.10
CA PHE A 107 -2.85 9.77 -2.45
C PHE A 107 -3.24 11.16 -1.92
N LEU A 108 -4.10 11.89 -2.65
CA LEU A 108 -4.59 13.19 -2.21
C LEU A 108 -5.49 13.05 -0.98
N PHE A 109 -6.36 12.04 -0.97
CA PHE A 109 -7.17 11.72 0.19
C PHE A 109 -6.32 11.36 1.41
N ALA A 110 -5.25 10.57 1.21
CA ALA A 110 -4.29 10.23 2.26
C ALA A 110 -3.61 11.48 2.84
N ILE A 111 -3.19 12.43 1.98
CA ILE A 111 -2.61 13.70 2.43
C ILE A 111 -3.61 14.52 3.25
N ILE A 112 -4.87 14.61 2.80
CA ILE A 112 -5.91 15.32 3.55
C ILE A 112 -6.10 14.72 4.94
N LEU A 113 -6.21 13.39 5.05
CA LEU A 113 -6.33 12.70 6.34
C LEU A 113 -5.11 12.96 7.23
N LEU A 114 -3.91 12.90 6.68
CA LEU A 114 -2.68 13.15 7.42
C LEU A 114 -2.61 14.59 7.95
N VAL A 115 -2.94 15.58 7.12
CA VAL A 115 -2.96 17.00 7.53
C VAL A 115 -4.01 17.26 8.60
N LEU A 116 -5.20 16.69 8.45
CA LEU A 116 -6.30 16.91 9.38
C LEU A 116 -6.09 16.21 10.73
N PHE A 117 -5.57 14.99 10.74
CA PHE A 117 -5.61 14.12 11.92
C PHE A 117 -4.23 13.73 12.48
N SER A 118 -3.13 13.97 11.77
CA SER A 118 -1.79 13.50 12.17
C SER A 118 -0.73 14.60 12.12
N GLY A 119 -0.78 15.49 11.13
CA GLY A 119 0.28 16.48 10.86
C GLY A 119 0.38 17.64 11.86
N GLY A 120 -0.53 17.74 12.81
CA GLY A 120 -0.50 18.77 13.85
C GLY A 120 -0.94 20.17 13.41
N SER A 121 -1.39 20.35 12.16
CA SER A 121 -1.98 21.60 11.71
C SER A 121 -3.39 21.82 12.26
N PHE A 122 -4.15 20.73 12.43
CA PHE A 122 -5.52 20.77 13.00
C PHE A 122 -5.60 19.85 14.22
N LEU A 123 -5.55 18.53 14.04
CA LEU A 123 -5.67 17.54 15.10
C LEU A 123 -4.42 16.67 15.15
N LYS A 124 -3.98 16.28 16.36
CA LYS A 124 -2.90 15.33 16.61
C LYS A 124 -3.47 14.06 17.23
N ILE A 125 -4.29 13.34 16.47
CA ILE A 125 -4.96 12.14 16.98
C ILE A 125 -4.18 10.87 16.60
N PHE A 126 -3.69 10.80 15.36
CA PHE A 126 -3.02 9.61 14.84
C PHE A 126 -1.52 9.84 14.64
N PRO A 127 -0.70 8.77 14.75
CA PRO A 127 0.72 8.86 14.49
C PRO A 127 0.99 9.10 12.99
N ILE A 128 2.11 9.75 12.69
CA ILE A 128 2.51 10.10 11.32
C ILE A 128 3.14 8.90 10.60
N ARG A 129 3.82 8.01 11.34
CA ARG A 129 4.63 6.93 10.78
C ARG A 129 4.76 5.75 11.74
N GLY A 130 5.19 4.61 11.19
CA GLY A 130 5.43 3.38 11.93
C GLY A 130 4.18 2.50 12.01
N LEU A 131 4.38 1.22 12.34
CA LEU A 131 3.30 0.28 12.65
C LEU A 131 2.96 0.27 14.13
N THR A 132 3.87 0.77 14.96
CA THR A 132 3.81 0.71 16.42
C THR A 132 4.51 1.91 17.03
N SER A 133 4.16 2.24 18.27
CA SER A 133 4.80 3.28 19.05
C SER A 133 6.21 2.88 19.52
N GLU A 134 7.06 3.85 19.83
CA GLU A 134 8.43 3.61 20.33
C GLU A 134 8.44 2.82 21.64
N ASN A 135 7.42 2.96 22.47
CA ASN A 135 7.26 2.24 23.74
C ASN A 135 6.52 0.90 23.61
N TRP A 136 6.40 0.33 22.41
CA TRP A 136 5.67 -0.91 22.10
C TRP A 136 5.99 -2.04 23.09
N GLU A 137 7.27 -2.27 23.38
CA GLU A 137 7.68 -3.37 24.23
C GLU A 137 7.17 -3.26 25.68
N SER A 138 6.91 -2.04 26.15
CA SER A 138 6.38 -1.78 27.49
C SER A 138 4.85 -1.89 27.58
N LEU A 139 4.15 -2.02 26.46
CA LEU A 139 2.70 -2.09 26.42
C LEU A 139 2.20 -3.48 26.86
N SER A 140 1.04 -3.49 27.54
CA SER A 140 0.30 -4.73 27.79
C SER A 140 -0.17 -5.36 26.48
N PHE A 141 -0.57 -6.63 26.50
CA PHE A 141 -1.08 -7.34 25.32
C PHE A 141 -2.21 -6.57 24.62
N PHE A 142 -3.21 -6.10 25.36
CA PHE A 142 -4.29 -5.29 24.78
C PHE A 142 -3.81 -3.91 24.31
N GLY A 143 -2.85 -3.32 25.02
CA GLY A 143 -2.21 -2.06 24.63
C GLY A 143 -1.51 -2.19 23.27
N LYS A 144 -0.80 -3.28 23.04
CA LYS A 144 -0.16 -3.59 21.75
C LYS A 144 -1.17 -3.69 20.61
N ILE A 145 -2.29 -4.38 20.83
CA ILE A 145 -3.36 -4.49 19.81
C ILE A 145 -3.92 -3.11 19.47
N LEU A 146 -4.27 -2.31 20.47
CA LEU A 146 -4.82 -0.97 20.26
C LEU A 146 -3.83 -0.04 19.58
N ASP A 147 -2.57 -0.06 20.00
CA ASP A 147 -1.50 0.74 19.41
C ASP A 147 -1.29 0.42 17.93
N TYR A 148 -1.24 -0.86 17.58
CA TYR A 148 -1.13 -1.32 16.20
C TYR A 148 -2.29 -0.80 15.35
N PHE A 149 -3.55 -1.00 15.78
CA PHE A 149 -4.71 -0.52 15.02
C PHE A 149 -4.75 1.01 14.94
N TRP A 150 -4.29 1.70 15.94
CA TRP A 150 -4.18 3.15 15.93
C TRP A 150 -3.20 3.65 14.86
N HIS A 151 -2.06 2.98 14.71
CA HIS A 151 -1.06 3.32 13.67
C HIS A 151 -1.55 3.05 12.25
N ILE A 152 -2.22 1.94 12.02
CA ILE A 152 -2.67 1.57 10.67
C ILE A 152 -3.99 2.21 10.24
N SER A 153 -4.74 2.85 11.14
CA SER A 153 -6.09 3.38 10.88
C SER A 153 -6.14 4.32 9.69
N LEU A 154 -5.36 5.39 9.68
CA LEU A 154 -5.39 6.37 8.59
C LEU A 154 -4.92 5.79 7.24
N PRO A 155 -3.79 5.08 7.14
CA PRO A 155 -3.36 4.46 5.90
C PRO A 155 -4.38 3.44 5.35
N VAL A 156 -4.99 2.62 6.23
CA VAL A 156 -6.00 1.64 5.81
C VAL A 156 -7.25 2.34 5.29
N ILE A 157 -7.76 3.36 5.97
CA ILE A 157 -8.91 4.15 5.51
C ILE A 157 -8.59 4.80 4.16
N ALA A 158 -7.44 5.42 4.02
CA ALA A 158 -7.02 6.07 2.78
C ALA A 158 -6.95 5.09 1.61
N SER A 159 -6.36 3.92 1.83
CA SER A 159 -6.20 2.89 0.81
C SER A 159 -7.51 2.19 0.44
N SER A 160 -8.46 2.12 1.38
CA SER A 160 -9.72 1.40 1.19
C SER A 160 -10.70 2.15 0.28
N ILE A 161 -10.57 3.47 0.13
CA ILE A 161 -11.55 4.28 -0.61
C ILE A 161 -11.65 3.86 -2.09
N ALA A 162 -10.52 3.54 -2.72
CA ALA A 162 -10.48 3.02 -4.08
C ALA A 162 -11.12 1.63 -4.18
N GLY A 163 -10.92 0.78 -3.15
CA GLY A 163 -11.54 -0.54 -3.06
C GLY A 163 -13.07 -0.46 -2.96
N PHE A 164 -13.60 0.45 -2.18
CA PHE A 164 -15.05 0.66 -2.07
C PHE A 164 -15.66 1.09 -3.40
N ALA A 165 -14.98 1.97 -4.11
CA ALA A 165 -15.45 2.50 -5.37
C ALA A 165 -15.53 1.46 -6.49
N THR A 166 -14.66 0.44 -6.45
CA THR A 166 -14.63 -0.64 -7.45
C THR A 166 -15.50 -1.84 -7.06
N LEU A 167 -15.39 -2.31 -5.80
CA LEU A 167 -16.05 -3.54 -5.36
C LEU A 167 -17.56 -3.38 -5.13
N THR A 168 -18.05 -2.21 -4.70
CA THR A 168 -19.48 -2.02 -4.45
C THR A 168 -20.30 -2.11 -5.73
N PRO A 169 -19.95 -1.44 -6.84
CA PRO A 169 -20.65 -1.63 -8.13
C PRO A 169 -20.56 -3.06 -8.66
N VAL A 170 -19.41 -3.73 -8.52
CA VAL A 170 -19.27 -5.13 -8.95
C VAL A 170 -20.22 -6.03 -8.17
N SER A 171 -20.26 -5.91 -6.84
CA SER A 171 -21.20 -6.68 -6.00
C SER A 171 -22.66 -6.41 -6.37
N TYR A 172 -23.01 -5.16 -6.62
CA TYR A 172 -24.34 -4.74 -7.07
C TYR A 172 -24.73 -5.38 -8.41
N THR A 173 -23.85 -5.33 -9.43
CA THR A 173 -24.13 -5.87 -10.76
C THR A 173 -24.28 -7.38 -10.77
N HIS A 174 -23.45 -8.11 -10.03
CA HIS A 174 -23.53 -9.58 -9.91
C HIS A 174 -24.78 -10.08 -9.20
N LEU A 175 -25.39 -9.28 -8.34
CA LEU A 175 -26.59 -9.67 -7.58
C LEU A 175 -27.88 -9.26 -8.28
N ARG A 176 -27.82 -8.37 -9.28
CA ARG A 176 -28.96 -7.91 -10.07
C ARG A 176 -29.20 -8.77 -11.33
N ALA A 177 -28.15 -9.48 -11.82
CA ALA A 177 -28.23 -10.39 -12.97
C ALA A 177 -28.86 -11.72 -12.60
#